data_28d8300e708f388cef8f4305cdaeb2b1
#
_entry.id   28d8300e708f388cef8f4305cdaeb2b1
#
_cell.length_a   1.000
_cell.length_b   1.000
_cell.length_c   1.000
_cell.angle_alpha   90.00
_cell.angle_beta   90.00
_cell.angle_gamma   90.00
#
_symmetry.space_group_name_H-M   'P 1'
#
loop_
_entity.id
_entity.type
_entity.pdbx_description
1 polymer ?
#
loop_
_entity_poly.entity_id
_entity_poly.type
_entity_poly.pdbx_seq_one_letter_code
_entity_poly.pdbx_strand_id
1 'polypeptide(L)'
;MQWHPLSAQLMRPLLAIPHLLNQESAAAYHGYLLANMAVYQTRAYFIGKFGYLTDNPAIGPLLAEHYWGPGNSINHNATLLRLTGEPFNARYLADSCNQSVDEAWADARRLIAESAARDYPAQYPDTLAAHIRLVHGAELIADNAAGDAAMFDRFESWVAGHYPASVH
;
A
#
# COMPACT_ATOMS: atom_id res chain seq x y z
N MET A 1 -4.13 25.71 -26.12
CA MET A 1 -4.54 24.56 -25.29
C MET A 1 -5.29 23.62 -26.20
N GLN A 2 -4.63 22.54 -26.65
CA GLN A 2 -5.28 21.56 -27.54
C GLN A 2 -6.17 20.67 -26.68
N TRP A 3 -7.45 20.63 -27.00
CA TRP A 3 -8.41 19.75 -26.36
C TRP A 3 -8.15 18.31 -26.77
N HIS A 4 -7.92 17.44 -25.82
CA HIS A 4 -7.73 16.02 -26.11
C HIS A 4 -9.08 15.40 -26.54
N PRO A 5 -9.15 14.65 -27.64
CA PRO A 5 -10.42 14.10 -28.17
C PRO A 5 -11.21 13.25 -27.14
N LEU A 6 -10.54 12.64 -26.16
CA LEU A 6 -11.17 11.87 -25.09
C LEU A 6 -12.03 12.71 -24.14
N SER A 7 -11.72 14.01 -23.96
CA SER A 7 -12.52 14.89 -23.10
C SER A 7 -13.86 15.28 -23.73
N ALA A 8 -13.94 15.31 -25.05
CA ALA A 8 -15.17 15.55 -25.77
C ALA A 8 -16.12 14.34 -25.77
N GLN A 9 -15.59 13.11 -25.69
CA GLN A 9 -16.40 11.88 -25.65
C GLN A 9 -17.07 11.65 -24.31
N LEU A 10 -16.52 12.15 -23.21
CA LEU A 10 -17.08 11.97 -21.87
C LEU A 10 -18.18 12.96 -21.51
N MET A 11 -18.50 13.94 -22.37
CA MET A 11 -19.53 14.97 -22.18
C MET A 11 -19.56 15.64 -20.78
N ARG A 12 -18.46 15.56 -20.05
CA ARG A 12 -18.32 16.20 -18.73
C ARG A 12 -17.28 17.31 -18.79
N PRO A 13 -17.64 18.56 -18.42
CA PRO A 13 -16.66 19.61 -18.27
C PRO A 13 -15.59 19.20 -17.26
N LEU A 14 -14.33 19.57 -17.48
CA LEU A 14 -13.23 19.24 -16.56
C LEU A 14 -13.53 19.71 -15.13
N LEU A 15 -14.24 20.80 -14.98
CA LEU A 15 -14.66 21.36 -13.67
C LEU A 15 -15.83 20.60 -13.03
N ALA A 16 -16.48 19.68 -13.73
CA ALA A 16 -17.51 18.82 -13.16
C ALA A 16 -16.96 17.58 -12.43
N ILE A 17 -15.64 17.46 -12.30
CA ILE A 17 -15.02 16.44 -11.50
C ILE A 17 -15.31 16.71 -10.02
N PRO A 18 -16.01 15.81 -9.31
CA PRO A 18 -16.45 16.04 -7.92
C PRO A 18 -15.30 16.45 -6.99
N HIS A 19 -14.12 15.92 -7.23
CA HIS A 19 -12.93 16.15 -6.41
C HIS A 19 -12.40 17.60 -6.43
N LEU A 20 -12.78 18.40 -7.41
CA LEU A 20 -12.40 19.81 -7.47
C LEU A 20 -13.35 20.71 -6.68
N LEU A 21 -14.63 20.34 -6.58
CA LEU A 21 -15.70 21.19 -6.05
C LEU A 21 -16.50 20.55 -4.90
N ASN A 22 -16.21 19.30 -4.53
CA ASN A 22 -16.89 18.64 -3.42
C ASN A 22 -16.50 19.31 -2.09
N GLN A 23 -17.50 19.62 -1.25
CA GLN A 23 -17.30 20.31 0.02
C GLN A 23 -16.27 19.67 0.94
N GLU A 24 -16.21 18.32 0.99
CA GLU A 24 -15.27 17.59 1.84
C GLU A 24 -13.87 17.47 1.25
N SER A 25 -13.74 17.50 -0.06
CA SER A 25 -12.50 17.17 -0.77
C SER A 25 -12.02 18.27 -1.72
N ALA A 26 -12.71 19.42 -1.72
CA ALA A 26 -12.35 20.52 -2.61
C ALA A 26 -10.90 20.93 -2.40
N ALA A 27 -10.13 20.97 -3.49
CA ALA A 27 -8.71 21.31 -3.51
C ALA A 27 -7.78 20.43 -2.64
N ALA A 28 -8.26 19.30 -2.09
CA ALA A 28 -7.46 18.44 -1.20
C ALA A 28 -6.73 17.30 -1.93
N TYR A 29 -7.09 17.01 -3.18
CA TYR A 29 -6.56 15.85 -3.91
C TYR A 29 -5.07 15.94 -4.28
N HIS A 30 -4.47 17.11 -4.23
CA HIS A 30 -3.03 17.26 -4.33
C HIS A 30 -2.29 16.47 -3.23
N GLY A 31 -2.94 16.22 -2.09
CA GLY A 31 -2.39 15.42 -1.01
C GLY A 31 -2.02 14.00 -1.44
N TYR A 32 -2.76 13.39 -2.37
CA TYR A 32 -2.42 12.07 -2.92
C TYR A 32 -1.13 12.10 -3.75
N LEU A 33 -0.90 13.17 -4.50
CA LEU A 33 0.36 13.35 -5.23
C LEU A 33 1.53 13.53 -4.27
N LEU A 34 1.36 14.35 -3.23
CA LEU A 34 2.39 14.52 -2.19
C LEU A 34 2.68 13.19 -1.47
N ALA A 35 1.66 12.38 -1.18
CA ALA A 35 1.84 11.06 -0.59
C ALA A 35 2.65 10.14 -1.52
N ASN A 36 2.35 10.10 -2.83
CA ASN A 36 3.13 9.35 -3.79
C ASN A 36 4.59 9.79 -3.84
N MET A 37 4.85 11.09 -3.86
CA MET A 37 6.22 11.62 -3.82
C MET A 37 6.97 11.15 -2.56
N ALA A 38 6.31 11.17 -1.39
CA ALA A 38 6.87 10.67 -0.14
C ALA A 38 7.14 9.17 -0.18
N VAL A 39 6.26 8.37 -0.81
CA VAL A 39 6.47 6.93 -1.02
C VAL A 39 7.73 6.67 -1.84
N TYR A 40 7.93 7.38 -2.95
CA TYR A 40 9.12 7.19 -3.78
C TYR A 40 10.41 7.58 -3.04
N GLN A 41 10.40 8.67 -2.30
CA GLN A 41 11.54 9.07 -1.45
C GLN A 41 11.86 8.03 -0.38
N THR A 42 10.84 7.54 0.33
CA THR A 42 10.99 6.52 1.38
C THR A 42 11.49 5.19 0.80
N ARG A 43 10.98 4.78 -0.37
CA ARG A 43 11.46 3.58 -1.08
C ARG A 43 12.93 3.71 -1.47
N ALA A 44 13.32 4.85 -2.04
CA ALA A 44 14.72 5.09 -2.42
C ALA A 44 15.66 5.02 -1.21
N TYR A 45 15.24 5.60 -0.07
CA TYR A 45 15.98 5.51 1.18
C TYR A 45 16.18 4.06 1.64
N PHE A 46 15.11 3.26 1.70
CA PHE A 46 15.21 1.88 2.15
C PHE A 46 15.98 0.99 1.18
N ILE A 47 15.81 1.19 -0.14
CA ILE A 47 16.61 0.48 -1.14
C ILE A 47 18.08 0.84 -0.98
N GLY A 48 18.42 2.13 -0.81
CA GLY A 48 19.79 2.57 -0.59
C GLY A 48 20.39 2.02 0.70
N LYS A 49 19.59 1.89 1.76
CA LYS A 49 20.06 1.44 3.08
C LYS A 49 20.18 -0.08 3.18
N PHE A 50 19.24 -0.83 2.61
CA PHE A 50 19.10 -2.28 2.80
C PHE A 50 19.25 -3.09 1.50
N GLY A 51 19.19 -2.45 0.35
CA GLY A 51 19.20 -3.10 -0.96
C GLY A 51 17.86 -3.69 -1.40
N TYR A 52 16.87 -3.81 -0.51
CA TYR A 52 15.57 -4.42 -0.81
C TYR A 52 14.47 -3.95 0.14
N LEU A 53 13.21 -4.16 -0.27
CA LEU A 53 12.03 -3.76 0.50
C LEU A 53 11.21 -4.96 0.99
N THR A 54 10.86 -5.87 0.07
CA THR A 54 9.95 -6.99 0.34
C THR A 54 10.53 -7.90 1.39
N ASP A 55 9.71 -8.26 2.38
CA ASP A 55 10.07 -9.14 3.50
C ASP A 55 11.32 -8.71 4.28
N ASN A 56 11.57 -7.39 4.35
CA ASN A 56 12.67 -6.84 5.10
C ASN A 56 12.23 -6.48 6.54
N PRO A 57 12.63 -7.28 7.55
CA PRO A 57 12.18 -7.08 8.93
C PRO A 57 12.73 -5.79 9.56
N ALA A 58 13.77 -5.19 8.99
CA ALA A 58 14.36 -3.96 9.51
C ALA A 58 13.55 -2.69 9.17
N ILE A 59 12.62 -2.76 8.20
CA ILE A 59 11.83 -1.61 7.76
C ILE A 59 10.72 -1.28 8.76
N GLY A 60 10.01 -2.31 9.25
CA GLY A 60 8.88 -2.12 10.17
C GLY A 60 9.21 -1.27 11.40
N PRO A 61 10.28 -1.57 12.16
CA PRO A 61 10.68 -0.76 13.31
C PRO A 61 10.95 0.70 12.99
N LEU A 62 11.60 0.99 11.86
CA LEU A 62 11.88 2.38 11.43
C LEU A 62 10.60 3.13 11.05
N LEU A 63 9.66 2.46 10.39
CA LEU A 63 8.35 3.05 10.12
C LEU A 63 7.56 3.27 11.41
N ALA A 64 7.62 2.32 12.34
CA ALA A 64 6.97 2.47 13.65
C ALA A 64 7.51 3.67 14.42
N GLU A 65 8.81 3.86 14.42
CA GLU A 65 9.45 4.97 15.13
C GLU A 65 9.19 6.33 14.48
N HIS A 66 9.33 6.43 13.16
CA HIS A 66 9.37 7.71 12.46
C HIS A 66 8.03 8.13 11.83
N TYR A 67 7.17 7.16 11.47
CA TYR A 67 5.88 7.42 10.84
C TYR A 67 4.71 7.19 11.80
N TRP A 68 4.58 5.99 12.32
CA TRP A 68 3.39 5.61 13.07
C TRP A 68 3.38 6.16 14.49
N GLY A 69 4.53 6.12 15.16
CA GLY A 69 4.66 6.63 16.55
C GLY A 69 4.29 8.11 16.65
N PRO A 70 4.89 9.01 15.86
CA PRO A 70 4.53 10.42 15.85
C PRO A 70 3.14 10.69 15.28
N GLY A 71 2.70 9.90 14.30
CA GLY A 71 1.44 10.13 13.59
C GLY A 71 1.33 11.56 13.05
N ASN A 72 0.21 12.22 13.30
CA ASN A 72 -0.04 13.59 12.88
C ASN A 72 0.47 14.66 13.86
N SER A 73 1.23 14.28 14.91
CA SER A 73 1.79 15.25 15.85
C SER A 73 2.91 16.11 15.25
N ILE A 74 3.50 15.66 14.14
CA ILE A 74 4.51 16.38 13.35
C ILE A 74 4.08 16.44 11.89
N ASN A 75 4.57 17.46 11.18
CA ASN A 75 4.26 17.57 9.75
C ASN A 75 5.05 16.53 8.93
N HIS A 76 4.54 16.19 7.75
CA HIS A 76 5.12 15.16 6.88
C HIS A 76 6.57 15.45 6.45
N ASN A 77 6.94 16.72 6.32
CA ASN A 77 8.32 17.11 5.99
C ASN A 77 9.29 16.75 7.12
N ALA A 78 8.87 16.98 8.38
CA ALA A 78 9.66 16.57 9.55
C ALA A 78 9.73 15.03 9.69
N THR A 79 8.65 14.32 9.34
CA THR A 79 8.64 12.85 9.28
C THR A 79 9.68 12.32 8.30
N LEU A 80 9.68 12.85 7.06
CA LEU A 80 10.64 12.45 6.04
C LEU A 80 12.07 12.79 6.44
N LEU A 81 12.30 14.01 6.95
CA LEU A 81 13.62 14.42 7.41
C LEU A 81 14.17 13.50 8.51
N ARG A 82 13.33 13.11 9.47
CA ARG A 82 13.74 12.19 10.56
C ARG A 82 14.07 10.80 10.06
N LEU A 83 13.27 10.28 9.13
CA LEU A 83 13.47 8.93 8.60
C LEU A 83 14.65 8.87 7.62
N THR A 84 14.70 9.79 6.66
CA THR A 84 15.60 9.71 5.51
C THR A 84 16.85 10.58 5.63
N GLY A 85 16.84 11.55 6.56
CA GLY A 85 17.88 12.59 6.67
C GLY A 85 17.73 13.71 5.64
N GLU A 86 16.72 13.65 4.78
CA GLU A 86 16.43 14.62 3.73
C GLU A 86 14.99 15.15 3.87
N PRO A 87 14.74 16.47 3.72
CA PRO A 87 13.39 17.00 3.68
C PRO A 87 12.64 16.48 2.45
N PHE A 88 11.34 16.73 2.41
CA PHE A 88 10.48 16.32 1.30
C PHE A 88 11.08 16.75 -0.05
N ASN A 89 11.22 15.79 -0.96
CA ASN A 89 11.83 15.99 -2.26
C ASN A 89 11.08 15.24 -3.35
N ALA A 90 10.45 16.00 -4.25
CA ALA A 90 9.68 15.47 -5.36
C ALA A 90 10.53 14.76 -6.43
N ARG A 91 11.86 14.94 -6.39
CA ARG A 91 12.80 14.39 -7.37
C ARG A 91 12.63 12.88 -7.57
N TYR A 92 12.46 12.14 -6.51
CA TYR A 92 12.37 10.67 -6.56
C TYR A 92 11.22 10.16 -7.42
N LEU A 93 10.05 10.81 -7.35
CA LEU A 93 8.94 10.49 -8.25
C LEU A 93 9.22 10.99 -9.67
N ALA A 94 9.75 12.21 -9.81
CA ALA A 94 10.08 12.78 -11.11
C ALA A 94 11.09 11.92 -11.88
N ASP A 95 12.15 11.46 -11.21
CA ASP A 95 13.16 10.58 -11.81
C ASP A 95 12.52 9.26 -12.29
N SER A 96 11.63 8.68 -11.49
CA SER A 96 10.91 7.47 -11.88
C SER A 96 9.97 7.69 -13.08
N CYS A 97 9.30 8.84 -13.14
CA CYS A 97 8.42 9.19 -14.28
C CYS A 97 9.19 9.49 -15.56
N ASN A 98 10.45 9.90 -15.46
CA ASN A 98 11.31 10.23 -16.57
C ASN A 98 12.11 9.03 -17.11
N GLN A 99 12.03 7.87 -16.46
CA GLN A 99 12.62 6.65 -17.00
C GLN A 99 12.00 6.29 -18.35
N SER A 100 12.81 5.87 -19.28
CA SER A 100 12.34 5.21 -20.50
C SER A 100 11.75 3.83 -20.17
N VAL A 101 10.95 3.29 -21.08
CA VAL A 101 10.38 1.94 -20.92
C VAL A 101 11.51 0.89 -20.78
N ASP A 102 12.57 1.03 -21.55
CA ASP A 102 13.71 0.10 -21.54
C ASP A 102 14.46 0.13 -20.21
N GLU A 103 14.68 1.32 -19.65
CA GLU A 103 15.29 1.47 -18.33
C GLU A 103 14.42 0.88 -17.23
N ALA A 104 13.14 1.19 -17.22
CA ALA A 104 12.19 0.65 -16.24
C ALA A 104 12.10 -0.89 -16.35
N TRP A 105 12.13 -1.44 -17.56
CA TRP A 105 12.12 -2.89 -17.80
C TRP A 105 13.43 -3.55 -17.33
N ALA A 106 14.58 -2.94 -17.59
CA ALA A 106 15.86 -3.43 -17.13
C ALA A 106 15.94 -3.45 -15.59
N ASP A 107 15.49 -2.39 -14.94
CA ASP A 107 15.42 -2.29 -13.48
C ASP A 107 14.48 -3.34 -12.87
N ALA A 108 13.30 -3.54 -13.46
CA ALA A 108 12.36 -4.56 -12.99
C ALA A 108 12.97 -5.97 -13.08
N ARG A 109 13.60 -6.30 -14.20
CA ARG A 109 14.28 -7.61 -14.37
C ARG A 109 15.42 -7.82 -13.38
N ARG A 110 16.22 -6.79 -13.14
CA ARG A 110 17.29 -6.82 -12.14
C ARG A 110 16.73 -7.08 -10.75
N LEU A 111 15.72 -6.34 -10.32
CA LEU A 111 15.09 -6.49 -9.01
C LEU A 111 14.47 -7.89 -8.83
N ILE A 112 13.85 -8.44 -9.86
CA ILE A 112 13.31 -9.81 -9.83
C ILE A 112 14.44 -10.84 -9.64
N ALA A 113 15.53 -10.71 -10.40
CA ALA A 113 16.66 -11.61 -10.30
C ALA A 113 17.35 -11.52 -8.93
N GLU A 114 17.56 -10.33 -8.42
CA GLU A 114 18.11 -10.10 -7.07
C GLU A 114 17.20 -10.65 -5.97
N SER A 115 15.89 -10.51 -6.12
CA SER A 115 14.90 -11.06 -5.18
C SER A 115 14.92 -12.60 -5.20
N ALA A 116 14.97 -13.22 -6.38
CA ALA A 116 15.04 -14.67 -6.52
C ALA A 116 16.33 -15.29 -5.97
N ALA A 117 17.43 -14.53 -6.00
CA ALA A 117 18.74 -14.96 -5.49
C ALA A 117 18.92 -14.75 -3.98
N ARG A 118 17.96 -14.07 -3.32
CA ARG A 118 18.09 -13.71 -1.91
C ARG A 118 17.52 -14.79 -1.00
N ASP A 119 18.31 -15.21 -0.02
CA ASP A 119 17.80 -15.95 1.12
C ASP A 119 17.00 -15.01 2.01
N TYR A 120 15.68 -15.08 1.89
CA TYR A 120 14.81 -14.45 2.86
C TYR A 120 14.91 -15.23 4.16
N PRO A 121 15.10 -14.56 5.33
CA PRO A 121 15.00 -15.27 6.58
C PRO A 121 13.62 -15.95 6.60
N ALA A 122 13.63 -17.27 6.41
CA ALA A 122 12.45 -18.08 6.59
C ALA A 122 11.92 -17.77 7.98
N GLN A 123 10.72 -17.22 8.06
CA GLN A 123 9.89 -17.39 9.24
C GLN A 123 9.13 -16.15 9.62
N TYR A 124 8.06 -15.98 8.89
CA TYR A 124 6.87 -15.60 9.62
C TYR A 124 6.32 -16.87 10.28
N PRO A 125 5.97 -16.86 11.57
CA PRO A 125 5.28 -18.00 12.14
C PRO A 125 4.07 -18.31 11.27
N ASP A 126 3.82 -19.59 10.98
CA ASP A 126 2.69 -20.05 10.17
C ASP A 126 1.32 -19.61 10.72
N THR A 127 1.30 -19.04 11.92
CA THR A 127 0.11 -18.55 12.60
C THR A 127 0.35 -17.16 13.16
N LEU A 128 -0.63 -16.31 13.05
CA LEU A 128 -0.65 -15.02 13.78
C LEU A 128 -0.69 -15.30 15.28
N ALA A 129 0.15 -14.62 16.06
CA ALA A 129 0.11 -14.67 17.52
C ALA A 129 -1.11 -13.86 18.04
N ALA A 130 -2.30 -14.20 17.54
CA ALA A 130 -3.55 -13.55 17.86
C ALA A 130 -4.69 -14.56 17.90
N HIS A 131 -5.62 -14.40 18.86
CA HIS A 131 -6.86 -15.15 18.87
C HIS A 131 -7.90 -14.46 17.97
N ILE A 132 -8.15 -15.05 16.82
CA ILE A 132 -9.11 -14.56 15.81
C ILE A 132 -10.45 -15.26 16.05
N ARG A 133 -11.52 -14.49 16.07
CA ARG A 133 -12.90 -14.98 16.17
C ARG A 133 -13.74 -14.39 15.06
N LEU A 134 -14.39 -15.25 14.28
CA LEU A 134 -15.37 -14.86 13.28
C LEU A 134 -16.76 -14.96 13.92
N VAL A 135 -17.48 -13.84 13.92
CA VAL A 135 -18.81 -13.76 14.59
C VAL A 135 -19.86 -13.22 13.64
N HIS A 136 -21.10 -13.68 13.81
CA HIS A 136 -22.28 -13.11 13.18
C HIS A 136 -23.25 -12.69 14.29
N GLY A 137 -23.33 -11.39 14.57
CA GLY A 137 -24.05 -10.91 15.76
C GLY A 137 -23.44 -11.47 17.05
N ALA A 138 -24.22 -12.24 17.80
CA ALA A 138 -23.79 -12.90 19.03
C ALA A 138 -23.27 -14.33 18.79
N GLU A 139 -23.44 -14.88 17.59
CA GLU A 139 -23.01 -16.22 17.24
C GLU A 139 -21.52 -16.27 16.94
N LEU A 140 -20.78 -17.21 17.54
CA LEU A 140 -19.42 -17.53 17.15
C LEU A 140 -19.46 -18.55 16.01
N ILE A 141 -19.05 -18.13 14.82
CA ILE A 141 -18.99 -18.99 13.63
C ILE A 141 -17.75 -19.91 13.71
N ALA A 142 -16.60 -19.33 13.92
CA ALA A 142 -15.32 -20.04 13.99
C ALA A 142 -14.28 -19.24 14.78
N ASP A 143 -13.23 -19.91 15.21
CA ASP A 143 -12.01 -19.31 15.74
C ASP A 143 -10.76 -20.07 15.28
N ASN A 144 -9.60 -19.46 15.47
CA ASN A 144 -8.33 -20.06 15.08
C ASN A 144 -7.65 -20.91 16.17
N ALA A 145 -8.37 -21.32 17.21
CA ALA A 145 -7.81 -22.15 18.28
C ALA A 145 -7.30 -23.52 17.78
N ALA A 146 -7.93 -24.04 16.71
CA ALA A 146 -7.53 -25.28 16.03
C ALA A 146 -6.66 -25.02 14.78
N GLY A 147 -6.20 -23.80 14.57
CA GLY A 147 -5.45 -23.33 13.40
C GLY A 147 -6.31 -22.58 12.39
N ASP A 148 -5.64 -21.77 11.58
CA ASP A 148 -6.29 -20.86 10.63
C ASP A 148 -7.05 -21.62 9.52
N ALA A 149 -6.50 -22.73 9.03
CA ALA A 149 -7.17 -23.56 8.03
C ALA A 149 -8.53 -24.09 8.54
N ALA A 150 -8.54 -24.65 9.75
CA ALA A 150 -9.78 -25.14 10.37
C ALA A 150 -10.82 -24.04 10.60
N MET A 151 -10.36 -22.82 10.89
CA MET A 151 -11.23 -21.64 10.99
C MET A 151 -11.87 -21.30 9.65
N PHE A 152 -11.09 -21.30 8.57
CA PHE A 152 -11.60 -21.02 7.21
C PHE A 152 -12.59 -22.08 6.74
N ASP A 153 -12.32 -23.37 6.94
CA ASP A 153 -13.22 -24.46 6.57
C ASP A 153 -14.57 -24.34 7.27
N ARG A 154 -14.57 -23.97 8.54
CA ARG A 154 -15.82 -23.73 9.29
C ARG A 154 -16.56 -22.51 8.77
N PHE A 155 -15.84 -21.42 8.47
CA PHE A 155 -16.45 -20.22 7.91
C PHE A 155 -17.08 -20.49 6.54
N GLU A 156 -16.38 -21.17 5.64
CA GLU A 156 -16.89 -21.55 4.32
C GLU A 156 -18.16 -22.43 4.45
N SER A 157 -18.13 -23.41 5.36
CA SER A 157 -19.28 -24.27 5.64
C SER A 157 -20.47 -23.48 6.16
N TRP A 158 -20.23 -22.53 7.04
CA TRP A 158 -21.26 -21.66 7.57
C TRP A 158 -21.86 -20.76 6.47
N VAL A 159 -21.03 -20.14 5.62
CA VAL A 159 -21.47 -19.34 4.48
C VAL A 159 -22.31 -20.17 3.51
N ALA A 160 -21.86 -21.36 3.15
CA ALA A 160 -22.60 -22.26 2.25
C ALA A 160 -23.96 -22.67 2.79
N GLY A 161 -24.08 -22.84 4.12
CA GLY A 161 -25.34 -23.17 4.77
C GLY A 161 -26.33 -21.99 4.86
N HIS A 162 -25.81 -20.78 5.03
CA HIS A 162 -26.63 -19.57 5.21
C HIS A 162 -26.92 -18.82 3.90
N TYR A 163 -26.02 -18.93 2.94
CA TYR A 163 -26.11 -18.24 1.64
C TYR A 163 -25.87 -19.26 0.51
N PRO A 164 -26.78 -20.22 0.30
CA PRO A 164 -26.63 -21.17 -0.78
C PRO A 164 -26.56 -20.43 -2.11
N ALA A 165 -25.61 -20.80 -2.98
CA ALA A 165 -25.48 -20.22 -4.31
C ALA A 165 -26.82 -20.36 -5.04
N SER A 166 -27.37 -19.22 -5.46
CA SER A 166 -28.58 -19.22 -6.30
C SER A 166 -28.21 -19.90 -7.62
N VAL A 167 -28.79 -21.04 -7.86
CA VAL A 167 -28.67 -21.71 -9.17
C VAL A 167 -29.45 -20.83 -10.16
N HIS A 168 -28.74 -20.05 -10.97
CA HIS A 168 -29.28 -19.33 -12.12
C HIS A 168 -29.08 -20.16 -13.38
#